data_81cb74ee905a398ba3dd07d95900eabf
#
_entry.id   81cb74ee905a398ba3dd07d95900eabf
#
_cell.length_a   1.000
_cell.length_b   1.000
_cell.length_c   1.000
_cell.angle_alpha   90.00
_cell.angle_beta   90.00
_cell.angle_gamma   90.00
#
_symmetry.space_group_name_H-M   'P 1'
#
loop_
_entity.id
_entity.type
_entity.pdbx_description
1 polymer ?
#
loop_
_entity_poly.entity_id
_entity_poly.type
_entity_poly.pdbx_seq_one_letter_code
_entity_poly.pdbx_strand_id
1 'polypeptide(L)'
;MKLDKIYEEKVYAGVLGKLIGVYLGRPFEQWTHERILEELGEINYYVNEKLNVPLVVTDDDITGTFTFLRALRENNYDPNITPKQIGQSWLNNLIENKTVLWWGGRGHSAEDTAFQNLKAGIHAPMSGSIETNGEVVAQQIGAQISVSYTHLTLPTICSV
;
A
#
# COMPACT_ATOMS: atom_id res chain seq x y z
N MET A 1 17.97 15.62 -15.68
CA MET A 1 18.67 15.33 -14.40
C MET A 1 19.12 13.87 -14.47
N LYS A 2 20.43 13.58 -14.40
CA LYS A 2 20.89 12.20 -14.24
C LYS A 2 20.66 11.82 -12.77
N LEU A 3 19.86 10.80 -12.53
CA LEU A 3 19.73 10.25 -11.20
C LEU A 3 21.09 9.68 -10.77
N ASP A 4 21.43 9.88 -9.50
CA ASP A 4 22.60 9.27 -8.91
C ASP A 4 22.42 7.75 -8.90
N LYS A 5 23.45 7.01 -9.33
CA LYS A 5 23.44 5.55 -9.33
C LYS A 5 23.15 4.96 -7.93
N ILE A 6 23.66 5.61 -6.89
CA ILE A 6 23.40 5.24 -5.50
C ILE A 6 21.90 5.36 -5.18
N TYR A 7 21.21 6.38 -5.70
CA TYR A 7 19.78 6.54 -5.52
C TYR A 7 18.98 5.43 -6.23
N GLU A 8 19.35 5.10 -7.46
CA GLU A 8 18.72 3.98 -8.20
C GLU A 8 18.88 2.65 -7.45
N GLU A 9 20.07 2.37 -6.94
CA GLU A 9 20.35 1.17 -6.15
C GLU A 9 19.53 1.11 -4.85
N LYS A 10 19.36 2.25 -4.16
CA LYS A 10 18.51 2.36 -2.96
C LYS A 10 17.04 2.11 -3.27
N VAL A 11 16.52 2.71 -4.36
CA VAL A 11 15.15 2.49 -4.80
C VAL A 11 14.92 1.01 -5.13
N TYR A 12 15.83 0.42 -5.90
CA TYR A 12 15.76 -1.01 -6.22
C TYR A 12 15.76 -1.88 -4.97
N ALA A 13 16.70 -1.63 -4.05
CA ALA A 13 16.78 -2.38 -2.79
C ALA A 13 15.52 -2.21 -1.92
N GLY A 14 14.96 -1.00 -1.87
CA GLY A 14 13.71 -0.72 -1.13
C GLY A 14 12.51 -1.47 -1.70
N VAL A 15 12.35 -1.44 -3.03
CA VAL A 15 11.28 -2.19 -3.71
C VAL A 15 11.44 -3.70 -3.52
N LEU A 16 12.66 -4.21 -3.72
CA LEU A 16 12.95 -5.63 -3.53
C LEU A 16 12.72 -6.06 -2.08
N GLY A 17 13.16 -5.27 -1.10
CA GLY A 17 12.95 -5.52 0.32
C GLY A 17 11.46 -5.57 0.68
N LYS A 18 10.66 -4.66 0.12
CA LYS A 18 9.20 -4.69 0.31
C LYS A 18 8.59 -5.98 -0.24
N LEU A 19 8.94 -6.37 -1.46
CA LEU A 19 8.44 -7.60 -2.08
C LEU A 19 8.81 -8.84 -1.24
N ILE A 20 10.06 -8.93 -0.81
CA ILE A 20 10.53 -10.03 0.04
C ILE A 20 9.74 -10.05 1.35
N GLY A 21 9.60 -8.91 2.02
CA GLY A 21 8.91 -8.80 3.31
C GLY A 21 7.44 -9.20 3.23
N VAL A 22 6.74 -8.72 2.20
CA VAL A 22 5.32 -9.07 1.97
C VAL A 22 5.17 -10.58 1.78
N TYR A 23 5.90 -11.17 0.84
CA TYR A 23 5.75 -12.61 0.57
C TYR A 23 6.29 -13.51 1.69
N LEU A 24 7.24 -13.01 2.49
CA LEU A 24 7.70 -13.73 3.66
C LEU A 24 6.65 -13.75 4.78
N GLY A 25 6.00 -12.62 5.04
CA GLY A 25 5.07 -12.44 6.16
C GLY A 25 3.63 -12.88 5.87
N ARG A 26 3.18 -12.74 4.63
CA ARG A 26 1.79 -12.99 4.23
C ARG A 26 1.21 -14.34 4.66
N PRO A 27 1.91 -15.48 4.58
CA PRO A 27 1.32 -16.79 4.88
C PRO A 27 0.81 -16.95 6.32
N PHE A 28 1.30 -16.13 7.24
CA PHE A 28 0.92 -16.15 8.66
C PHE A 28 0.43 -14.78 9.16
N GLU A 29 -0.05 -13.94 8.25
CA GLU A 29 -0.69 -12.67 8.58
C GLU A 29 -1.82 -12.88 9.61
N GLN A 30 -1.92 -11.98 10.59
CA GLN A 30 -2.83 -12.04 11.73
C GLN A 30 -2.60 -13.21 12.72
N TRP A 31 -1.55 -13.99 12.57
CA TRP A 31 -1.18 -14.97 13.60
C TRP A 31 -0.50 -14.26 14.77
N THR A 32 -0.69 -14.80 15.98
CA THR A 32 0.09 -14.31 17.13
C THR A 32 1.54 -14.76 17.02
N HIS A 33 2.45 -14.02 17.65
CA HIS A 33 3.86 -14.36 17.69
C HIS A 33 4.10 -15.76 18.28
N GLU A 34 3.38 -16.08 19.35
CA GLU A 34 3.46 -17.39 20.01
C GLU A 34 3.09 -18.50 19.05
N ARG A 35 2.00 -18.36 18.32
CA ARG A 35 1.57 -19.32 17.31
C ARG A 35 2.60 -19.49 16.20
N ILE A 36 3.21 -18.40 15.74
CA ILE A 36 4.26 -18.46 14.70
C ILE A 36 5.43 -19.29 15.23
N LEU A 37 5.91 -19.01 16.43
CA LEU A 37 7.03 -19.74 17.01
C LEU A 37 6.70 -21.22 17.23
N GLU A 38 5.50 -21.53 17.70
CA GLU A 38 5.07 -22.92 17.97
C GLU A 38 4.93 -23.74 16.68
N GLU A 39 4.26 -23.20 15.65
CA GLU A 39 3.96 -23.94 14.44
C GLU A 39 5.08 -23.87 13.38
N LEU A 40 5.78 -22.74 13.29
CA LEU A 40 6.72 -22.46 12.20
C LEU A 40 8.18 -22.33 12.70
N GLY A 41 8.39 -21.92 13.95
CA GLY A 41 9.70 -21.61 14.49
C GLY A 41 10.17 -20.20 14.08
N GLU A 42 11.48 -19.98 14.09
CA GLU A 42 12.08 -18.74 13.60
C GLU A 42 11.94 -18.64 12.08
N ILE A 43 11.40 -17.50 11.60
CA ILE A 43 11.13 -17.28 10.18
C ILE A 43 12.34 -16.67 9.50
N ASN A 44 13.06 -17.47 8.75
CA ASN A 44 14.18 -17.07 7.89
C ASN A 44 14.09 -17.69 6.47
N TYR A 45 12.92 -18.21 6.11
CA TYR A 45 12.62 -18.86 4.83
C TYR A 45 11.15 -18.66 4.46
N TYR A 46 10.82 -18.88 3.21
CA TYR A 46 9.43 -18.85 2.75
C TYR A 46 8.69 -20.11 3.20
N VAL A 47 7.71 -19.94 4.08
CA VAL A 47 6.95 -21.05 4.71
C VAL A 47 5.81 -21.59 3.83
N ASN A 48 5.68 -21.08 2.63
CA ASN A 48 4.57 -21.36 1.71
C ASN A 48 4.39 -22.85 1.43
N GLU A 49 5.47 -23.58 1.21
CA GLU A 49 5.41 -25.03 0.98
C GLU A 49 4.90 -25.76 2.24
N LYS A 50 5.40 -25.37 3.42
CA LYS A 50 4.98 -25.97 4.69
C LYS A 50 3.48 -25.75 4.97
N LEU A 51 2.96 -24.59 4.59
CA LEU A 51 1.54 -24.24 4.78
C LEU A 51 0.65 -24.60 3.59
N ASN A 52 1.23 -25.14 2.52
CA ASN A 52 0.52 -25.48 1.29
C ASN A 52 -0.26 -24.29 0.69
N VAL A 53 0.37 -23.12 0.67
CA VAL A 53 -0.18 -21.89 0.07
C VAL A 53 0.73 -21.38 -1.05
N PRO A 54 0.20 -20.71 -2.08
CA PRO A 54 1.01 -20.18 -3.17
C PRO A 54 1.95 -19.08 -2.68
N LEU A 55 3.18 -19.03 -3.21
CA LEU A 55 4.16 -18.00 -2.89
C LEU A 55 3.75 -16.65 -3.51
N VAL A 56 3.45 -16.63 -4.79
CA VAL A 56 3.12 -15.40 -5.52
C VAL A 56 1.62 -15.27 -5.65
N VAL A 57 1.08 -14.23 -5.03
CA VAL A 57 -0.33 -13.87 -5.05
C VAL A 57 -0.47 -12.36 -5.19
N THR A 58 -1.64 -11.90 -5.60
CA THR A 58 -1.96 -10.47 -5.56
C THR A 58 -2.05 -10.02 -4.10
N ASP A 59 -1.46 -8.88 -3.80
CA ASP A 59 -1.35 -8.35 -2.46
C ASP A 59 -1.55 -6.84 -2.47
N ASP A 60 -2.31 -6.30 -1.52
CA ASP A 60 -2.62 -4.87 -1.45
C ASP A 60 -1.45 -4.04 -0.92
N ASP A 61 -0.59 -4.60 -0.08
CA ASP A 61 0.66 -3.97 0.35
C ASP A 61 1.56 -3.61 -0.84
N ILE A 62 1.50 -4.41 -1.90
CA ILE A 62 2.24 -4.17 -3.15
C ILE A 62 1.41 -3.31 -4.08
N THR A 63 0.20 -3.74 -4.42
CA THR A 63 -0.62 -3.08 -5.44
C THR A 63 -1.09 -1.70 -5.02
N GLY A 64 -1.45 -1.50 -3.75
CA GLY A 64 -1.82 -0.20 -3.21
C GLY A 64 -0.69 0.82 -3.35
N THR A 65 0.50 0.47 -2.89
CA THR A 65 1.69 1.33 -3.00
C THR A 65 1.98 1.75 -4.45
N PHE A 66 2.01 0.79 -5.37
CA PHE A 66 2.36 1.08 -6.77
C PHE A 66 1.23 1.78 -7.54
N THR A 67 -0.02 1.65 -7.11
CA THR A 67 -1.13 2.40 -7.71
C THR A 67 -0.97 3.91 -7.49
N PHE A 68 -0.51 4.34 -6.33
CA PHE A 68 -0.24 5.76 -6.08
C PHE A 68 0.84 6.34 -7.00
N LEU A 69 1.86 5.57 -7.35
CA LEU A 69 2.90 6.02 -8.28
C LEU A 69 2.36 6.29 -9.70
N ARG A 70 1.28 5.60 -10.09
CA ARG A 70 0.62 5.86 -11.38
C ARG A 70 0.07 7.27 -11.47
N ALA A 71 -0.39 7.83 -10.36
CA ALA A 71 -0.90 9.20 -10.32
C ALA A 71 0.15 10.22 -10.78
N LEU A 72 1.42 10.02 -10.45
CA LEU A 72 2.50 10.88 -10.94
C LEU A 72 2.63 10.82 -12.46
N ARG A 73 2.63 9.62 -13.03
CA ARG A 73 2.73 9.45 -14.48
C ARG A 73 1.53 10.06 -15.22
N GLU A 74 0.32 9.85 -14.72
CA GLU A 74 -0.92 10.35 -15.30
C GLU A 74 -1.01 11.88 -15.26
N ASN A 75 -0.29 12.50 -14.33
CA ASN A 75 -0.21 13.95 -14.16
C ASN A 75 1.16 14.54 -14.58
N ASN A 76 1.84 13.92 -15.55
CA ASN A 76 3.09 14.39 -16.14
C ASN A 76 4.22 14.60 -15.11
N TYR A 77 4.25 13.81 -14.05
CA TYR A 77 5.23 13.90 -12.95
C TYR A 77 5.25 15.27 -12.25
N ASP A 78 4.10 15.95 -12.20
CA ASP A 78 3.95 17.21 -11.49
C ASP A 78 4.16 16.96 -9.98
N PRO A 79 5.15 17.62 -9.32
CA PRO A 79 5.36 17.46 -7.89
C PRO A 79 4.24 18.08 -7.04
N ASN A 80 3.38 18.91 -7.64
CA ASN A 80 2.24 19.56 -6.97
C ASN A 80 0.92 18.86 -7.23
N ILE A 81 0.95 17.56 -7.55
CA ILE A 81 -0.25 16.76 -7.76
C ILE A 81 -1.22 16.90 -6.59
N THR A 82 -2.49 17.17 -6.88
CA THR A 82 -3.51 17.39 -5.88
C THR A 82 -4.16 16.09 -5.40
N PRO A 83 -4.72 16.05 -4.17
CA PRO A 83 -5.49 14.89 -3.69
C PRO A 83 -6.61 14.47 -4.66
N LYS A 84 -7.28 15.43 -5.31
CA LYS A 84 -8.31 15.15 -6.31
C LYS A 84 -7.76 14.38 -7.52
N GLN A 85 -6.58 14.75 -8.02
CA GLN A 85 -5.92 14.04 -9.12
C GLN A 85 -5.49 12.63 -8.71
N ILE A 86 -4.99 12.46 -7.49
CA ILE A 86 -4.65 11.14 -6.95
C ILE A 86 -5.90 10.27 -6.85
N GLY A 87 -7.00 10.80 -6.31
CA GLY A 87 -8.28 10.09 -6.24
C GLY A 87 -8.82 9.69 -7.62
N GLN A 88 -8.65 10.56 -8.63
CA GLN A 88 -9.03 10.23 -10.01
C GLN A 88 -8.17 9.09 -10.58
N SER A 89 -6.86 9.08 -10.30
CA SER A 89 -5.99 7.97 -10.69
C SER A 89 -6.40 6.64 -10.05
N TRP A 90 -6.90 6.67 -8.83
CA TRP A 90 -7.50 5.48 -8.21
C TRP A 90 -8.70 4.98 -9.02
N LEU A 91 -9.65 5.86 -9.35
CA LEU A 91 -10.81 5.50 -10.17
C LEU A 91 -10.42 4.93 -11.54
N ASN A 92 -9.35 5.45 -12.13
CA ASN A 92 -8.86 5.01 -13.43
C ASN A 92 -8.20 3.63 -13.40
N ASN A 93 -7.56 3.26 -12.29
CA ASN A 93 -6.68 2.11 -12.22
C ASN A 93 -7.18 0.96 -11.34
N LEU A 94 -8.13 1.22 -10.44
CA LEU A 94 -8.68 0.17 -9.58
C LEU A 94 -9.94 -0.44 -10.22
N ILE A 95 -9.87 -1.73 -10.46
CA ILE A 95 -10.98 -2.52 -10.97
C ILE A 95 -11.35 -3.53 -9.88
N GLU A 96 -12.53 -3.36 -9.30
CA GLU A 96 -13.04 -4.27 -8.27
C GLU A 96 -12.89 -5.74 -8.67
N ASN A 97 -12.45 -6.56 -7.75
CA ASN A 97 -12.22 -7.99 -7.91
C ASN A 97 -11.16 -8.38 -8.97
N LYS A 98 -10.36 -7.41 -9.46
CA LYS A 98 -9.31 -7.68 -10.46
C LYS A 98 -7.95 -7.12 -10.09
N THR A 99 -7.87 -5.84 -9.71
CA THR A 99 -6.59 -5.14 -9.54
C THR A 99 -6.18 -4.95 -8.10
N VAL A 100 -7.14 -4.93 -7.22
CA VAL A 100 -6.94 -4.85 -5.77
C VAL A 100 -7.78 -5.93 -5.13
N LEU A 101 -7.20 -6.56 -4.14
CA LEU A 101 -7.90 -7.52 -3.32
C LEU A 101 -9.00 -6.83 -2.50
N TRP A 102 -9.82 -7.64 -1.90
CA TRP A 102 -10.83 -7.19 -0.98
C TRP A 102 -10.23 -6.43 0.22
N TRP A 103 -10.66 -5.19 0.41
CA TRP A 103 -10.19 -4.30 1.48
C TRP A 103 -11.12 -4.29 2.71
N GLY A 104 -11.86 -5.33 2.96
CA GLY A 104 -12.74 -5.40 4.13
C GLY A 104 -14.14 -4.79 3.95
N GLY A 105 -14.42 -4.16 2.83
CA GLY A 105 -15.72 -3.57 2.51
C GLY A 105 -15.99 -2.18 3.12
N ARG A 106 -17.02 -1.51 2.62
CA ARG A 106 -17.38 -0.16 3.02
C ARG A 106 -17.71 -0.10 4.52
N GLY A 107 -17.06 0.83 5.20
CA GLY A 107 -17.21 1.02 6.65
C GLY A 107 -16.35 0.08 7.49
N HIS A 108 -15.61 -0.84 6.86
CA HIS A 108 -14.67 -1.75 7.55
C HIS A 108 -13.22 -1.37 7.33
N SER A 109 -12.86 -0.87 6.15
CA SER A 109 -11.52 -0.34 5.88
C SER A 109 -11.56 1.10 5.37
N ALA A 110 -10.51 1.86 5.70
CA ALA A 110 -10.36 3.24 5.24
C ALA A 110 -10.22 3.30 3.71
N GLU A 111 -9.50 2.36 3.12
CA GLU A 111 -9.21 2.29 1.68
C GLU A 111 -10.48 2.02 0.87
N ASP A 112 -11.22 0.96 1.21
CA ASP A 112 -12.43 0.64 0.47
C ASP A 112 -13.50 1.71 0.66
N THR A 113 -13.64 2.25 1.88
CA THR A 113 -14.59 3.34 2.15
C THR A 113 -14.26 4.57 1.32
N ALA A 114 -12.98 4.98 1.28
CA ALA A 114 -12.54 6.11 0.46
C ALA A 114 -12.76 5.85 -1.04
N PHE A 115 -12.50 4.63 -1.52
CA PHE A 115 -12.74 4.26 -2.92
C PHE A 115 -14.23 4.29 -3.28
N GLN A 116 -15.11 3.76 -2.44
CA GLN A 116 -16.56 3.82 -2.67
C GLN A 116 -17.08 5.27 -2.67
N ASN A 117 -16.54 6.11 -1.80
CA ASN A 117 -16.84 7.53 -1.80
C ASN A 117 -16.40 8.24 -3.08
N LEU A 118 -15.20 7.94 -3.58
CA LEU A 118 -14.73 8.43 -4.88
C LEU A 118 -15.68 8.02 -6.01
N LYS A 119 -16.12 6.75 -6.04
CA LYS A 119 -17.13 6.27 -7.01
C LYS A 119 -18.47 7.00 -6.89
N ALA A 120 -18.85 7.39 -5.69
CA ALA A 120 -20.06 8.17 -5.42
C ALA A 120 -19.89 9.67 -5.73
N GLY A 121 -18.72 10.11 -6.22
CA GLY A 121 -18.44 11.49 -6.58
C GLY A 121 -17.90 12.36 -5.44
N ILE A 122 -17.62 11.80 -4.27
CA ILE A 122 -16.95 12.51 -3.17
C ILE A 122 -15.45 12.49 -3.43
N HIS A 123 -14.90 13.62 -3.85
CA HIS A 123 -13.50 13.73 -4.21
C HIS A 123 -12.55 13.71 -3.00
N ALA A 124 -11.33 13.24 -3.22
CA ALA A 124 -10.27 13.38 -2.22
C ALA A 124 -9.91 14.89 -2.03
N PRO A 125 -9.60 15.33 -0.80
CA PRO A 125 -9.37 14.51 0.40
C PRO A 125 -10.65 14.10 1.15
N MET A 126 -11.82 14.68 0.83
CA MET A 126 -13.06 14.43 1.57
C MET A 126 -13.50 12.96 1.55
N SER A 127 -13.17 12.22 0.48
CA SER A 127 -13.48 10.78 0.39
C SER A 127 -12.89 9.94 1.54
N GLY A 128 -11.79 10.38 2.14
CA GLY A 128 -11.12 9.71 3.27
C GLY A 128 -11.20 10.47 4.59
N SER A 129 -11.93 11.58 4.66
CA SER A 129 -11.93 12.46 5.83
C SER A 129 -12.79 11.92 6.99
N ILE A 130 -12.50 12.43 8.20
CA ILE A 130 -13.28 12.11 9.41
C ILE A 130 -14.72 12.61 9.27
N GLU A 131 -14.93 13.78 8.63
CA GLU A 131 -16.25 14.35 8.42
C GLU A 131 -17.14 13.44 7.57
N THR A 132 -16.55 12.75 6.61
CA THR A 132 -17.28 11.86 5.70
C THR A 132 -17.45 10.46 6.27
N ASN A 133 -16.43 9.93 6.95
CA ASN A 133 -16.32 8.50 7.29
C ASN A 133 -16.44 8.21 8.79
N GLY A 134 -16.38 9.24 9.64
CA GLY A 134 -16.30 9.09 11.09
C GLY A 134 -14.91 8.64 11.55
N GLU A 135 -14.67 8.79 12.87
CA GLU A 135 -13.36 8.53 13.47
C GLU A 135 -12.86 7.10 13.30
N VAL A 136 -13.73 6.12 13.50
CA VAL A 136 -13.35 4.69 13.48
C VAL A 136 -12.75 4.28 12.14
N VAL A 137 -13.33 4.73 11.04
CA VAL A 137 -12.85 4.38 9.71
C VAL A 137 -11.69 5.27 9.28
N ALA A 138 -11.80 6.58 9.50
CA ALA A 138 -10.81 7.53 9.01
C ALA A 138 -9.47 7.47 9.77
N GLN A 139 -9.45 6.96 11.00
CA GLN A 139 -8.23 6.82 11.81
C GLN A 139 -7.56 5.44 11.68
N GLN A 140 -8.05 4.57 10.83
CA GLN A 140 -7.37 3.31 10.54
C GLN A 140 -6.02 3.55 9.87
N ILE A 141 -5.05 2.67 10.17
CA ILE A 141 -3.66 2.81 9.70
C ILE A 141 -3.41 2.27 8.29
N GLY A 142 -4.44 1.93 7.55
CA GLY A 142 -4.32 1.31 6.22
C GLY A 142 -3.40 2.07 5.25
N ALA A 143 -3.42 3.40 5.27
CA ALA A 143 -2.51 4.20 4.46
C ALA A 143 -1.01 3.98 4.78
N GLN A 144 -0.69 3.40 5.93
CA GLN A 144 0.70 3.15 6.35
C GLN A 144 1.42 2.14 5.44
N ILE A 145 0.71 1.21 4.82
CA ILE A 145 1.30 0.27 3.86
C ILE A 145 1.96 0.96 2.66
N SER A 146 1.51 2.16 2.34
CA SER A 146 2.02 2.96 1.22
C SER A 146 3.23 3.84 1.57
N VAL A 147 3.75 3.79 2.79
CA VAL A 147 4.83 4.65 3.30
C VAL A 147 6.22 4.27 2.79
N SER A 148 6.38 3.15 2.12
CA SER A 148 7.70 2.65 1.68
C SER A 148 8.49 3.68 0.84
N TYR A 149 7.81 4.46 0.00
CA TYR A 149 8.45 5.53 -0.77
C TYR A 149 8.89 6.73 0.09
N THR A 150 8.25 6.94 1.24
CA THR A 150 8.58 8.03 2.15
C THR A 150 10.00 7.89 2.70
N HIS A 151 10.41 6.67 3.02
CA HIS A 151 11.76 6.37 3.49
C HIS A 151 12.84 6.59 2.41
N LEU A 152 12.48 6.50 1.14
CA LEU A 152 13.38 6.78 0.02
C LEU A 152 13.59 8.28 -0.22
N THR A 153 12.65 9.11 0.23
CA THR A 153 12.65 10.57 0.01
C THR A 153 12.90 11.39 1.27
N LEU A 154 12.56 10.88 2.46
CA LEU A 154 12.69 11.58 3.74
C LEU A 154 14.09 12.02 4.16
N PRO A 155 15.20 11.36 3.82
CA PRO A 155 16.53 11.90 4.12
C PRO A 155 16.76 13.31 3.55
N THR A 156 15.96 13.71 2.57
CA THR A 156 16.04 15.04 1.93
C THR A 156 15.13 16.08 2.60
N ILE A 157 14.13 15.67 3.39
CA ILE A 157 13.11 16.54 3.97
C ILE A 157 13.29 16.73 5.49
N CYS A 158 13.90 15.78 6.18
CA CYS A 158 14.13 15.83 7.63
C CYS A 158 15.49 16.42 8.05
N SER A 159 16.16 17.13 7.17
CA SER A 159 17.36 17.93 7.51
C SER A 159 17.00 19.43 7.61
N VAL A 160 15.89 19.74 8.28
CA VAL A 160 15.54 21.10 8.73
C VAL A 160 15.38 21.09 10.24
#